data_1d248e50da6bb39d941545b831e34711
#
_entry.id   1d248e50da6bb39d941545b831e34711
#
_cell.length_a   1.000
_cell.length_b   1.000
_cell.length_c   1.000
_cell.angle_alpha   90.00
_cell.angle_beta   90.00
_cell.angle_gamma   90.00
#
_symmetry.space_group_name_H-M   'P 1'
#
loop_
_entity.id
_entity.type
_entity.pdbx_description
1 polymer ?
#
loop_
_entity_poly.entity_id
_entity_poly.type
_entity_poly.pdbx_seq_one_letter_code
_entity_poly.pdbx_strand_id
1 'polypeptide(L)'
;MVQKHFILAEKNYAAREFAKALGGMSGVYQGIAYEISAASGHLLELLDPHEMVPKEQEAMYKSWHNLDSMPWSASNFSWRKRPAKRKDKKTGRVTTTGALLKSLREQAMKCDVFVIATDLDPSGEGEMIGFFG
;
A
#
# COMPACT_ATOMS: atom_id res chain seq x y z
N MET A 1 25.33 -8.45 17.69
CA MET A 1 24.30 -7.47 17.32
C MET A 1 22.92 -8.11 17.26
N VAL A 2 21.95 -7.49 17.89
CA VAL A 2 20.57 -7.98 17.83
C VAL A 2 19.94 -7.58 16.50
N GLN A 3 19.47 -8.56 15.75
CA GLN A 3 18.77 -8.31 14.49
C GLN A 3 17.40 -7.67 14.79
N LYS A 4 17.04 -6.66 13.99
CA LYS A 4 15.77 -5.97 14.15
C LYS A 4 14.83 -6.28 12.99
N HIS A 5 13.64 -6.75 13.31
CA HIS A 5 12.60 -7.10 12.34
C HIS A 5 11.51 -6.03 12.31
N PHE A 6 11.10 -5.65 11.13
CA PHE A 6 9.92 -4.82 10.91
C PHE A 6 8.79 -5.71 10.40
N ILE A 7 7.70 -5.79 11.18
CA ILE A 7 6.56 -6.66 10.87
C ILE A 7 5.42 -5.77 10.36
N LEU A 8 5.03 -5.93 9.10
CA LEU A 8 3.94 -5.17 8.52
C LEU A 8 2.72 -6.05 8.35
N ALA A 9 1.66 -5.73 9.11
CA ALA A 9 0.35 -6.36 8.98
C ALA A 9 -0.52 -5.58 8.01
N GLU A 10 -1.51 -6.23 7.44
CA GLU A 10 -2.43 -5.60 6.49
C GLU A 10 -3.41 -4.64 7.18
N LYS A 11 -3.90 -5.02 8.36
CA LYS A 11 -4.90 -4.26 9.12
C LYS A 11 -4.48 -4.06 10.57
N ASN A 12 -5.02 -3.00 11.19
CA ASN A 12 -4.73 -2.71 12.61
C ASN A 12 -5.13 -3.86 13.54
N TYR A 13 -6.22 -4.56 13.24
CA TYR A 13 -6.65 -5.72 14.02
C TYR A 13 -5.56 -6.80 14.03
N ALA A 14 -5.03 -7.15 12.88
CA ALA A 14 -3.98 -8.17 12.77
C ALA A 14 -2.71 -7.73 13.51
N ALA A 15 -2.33 -6.46 13.38
CA ALA A 15 -1.18 -5.92 14.11
C ALA A 15 -1.35 -6.06 15.62
N ARG A 16 -2.53 -5.79 16.14
CA ARG A 16 -2.83 -5.94 17.58
C ARG A 16 -2.78 -7.39 18.03
N GLU A 17 -3.26 -8.33 17.20
CA GLU A 17 -3.19 -9.76 17.51
C GLU A 17 -1.74 -10.25 17.55
N PHE A 18 -0.90 -9.81 16.62
CA PHE A 18 0.54 -10.10 16.65
C PHE A 18 1.19 -9.50 17.90
N ALA A 19 0.82 -8.28 18.27
CA ALA A 19 1.33 -7.62 19.47
C ALA A 19 0.99 -8.40 20.74
N LYS A 20 -0.23 -8.91 20.84
CA LYS A 20 -0.63 -9.76 21.98
C LYS A 20 0.21 -11.02 22.07
N ALA A 21 0.48 -11.66 20.93
CA ALA A 21 1.27 -12.88 20.89
C ALA A 21 2.74 -12.65 21.26
N LEU A 22 3.29 -11.49 20.88
CA LEU A 22 4.72 -11.18 21.06
C LEU A 22 5.01 -10.37 22.33
N GLY A 23 4.00 -9.79 22.96
CA GLY A 23 4.15 -9.03 24.19
C GLY A 23 4.14 -7.50 24.02
N GLY A 24 3.73 -6.98 22.86
CA GLY A 24 3.61 -5.56 22.59
C GLY A 24 3.85 -5.21 21.14
N MET A 25 3.60 -3.94 20.77
CA MET A 25 3.81 -3.46 19.39
C MET A 25 5.30 -3.35 19.03
N SER A 26 6.17 -3.32 20.02
CA SER A 26 7.62 -3.34 19.83
C SER A 26 8.27 -4.02 21.02
N GLY A 27 9.46 -4.54 20.84
CA GLY A 27 10.18 -5.20 21.91
C GLY A 27 11.19 -6.21 21.40
N VAL A 28 11.47 -7.22 22.23
CA VAL A 28 12.38 -8.32 21.91
C VAL A 28 11.66 -9.63 22.18
N TYR A 29 11.66 -10.53 21.20
CA TYR A 29 11.08 -11.85 21.31
C TYR A 29 12.11 -12.89 20.85
N GLN A 30 12.43 -13.83 21.73
CA GLN A 30 13.45 -14.87 21.46
C GLN A 30 14.79 -14.30 20.94
N GLY A 31 15.23 -13.19 21.52
CA GLY A 31 16.49 -12.57 21.16
C GLY A 31 16.44 -11.67 19.92
N ILE A 32 15.26 -11.50 19.29
CA ILE A 32 15.10 -10.69 18.08
C ILE A 32 14.28 -9.44 18.43
N ALA A 33 14.84 -8.26 18.16
CA ALA A 33 14.12 -7.00 18.31
C ALA A 33 13.08 -6.88 17.18
N TYR A 34 11.91 -6.33 17.47
CA TYR A 34 10.87 -6.16 16.46
C TYR A 34 10.06 -4.88 16.65
N GLU A 35 9.48 -4.42 15.56
CA GLU A 35 8.45 -3.38 15.53
C GLU A 35 7.30 -3.85 14.64
N ILE A 36 6.07 -3.61 15.08
CA ILE A 36 4.86 -3.98 14.33
C ILE A 36 4.16 -2.71 13.86
N SER A 37 3.77 -2.68 12.59
CA SER A 37 2.94 -1.62 12.03
C SER A 37 1.88 -2.23 11.11
N ALA A 38 0.90 -1.44 10.74
CA ALA A 38 -0.18 -1.87 9.86
C ALA A 38 -0.34 -0.93 8.67
N ALA A 39 -0.67 -1.51 7.52
CA ALA A 39 -0.93 -0.76 6.29
C ALA A 39 -2.29 -0.07 6.28
N SER A 40 -3.25 -0.55 7.09
CA SER A 40 -4.62 -0.03 7.13
C SER A 40 -5.35 -0.13 5.78
N GLY A 41 -5.16 -1.26 5.08
CA GLY A 41 -5.73 -1.51 3.76
C GLY A 41 -4.77 -1.19 2.62
N HIS A 42 -5.32 -0.91 1.44
CA HIS A 42 -4.48 -0.63 0.27
C HIS A 42 -3.74 0.71 0.40
N LEU A 43 -2.43 0.68 0.21
CA LEU A 43 -1.55 1.86 0.27
C LEU A 43 -1.39 2.54 -1.08
N LEU A 44 -1.48 1.77 -2.16
CA LEU A 44 -1.28 2.24 -3.52
C LEU A 44 -2.51 1.93 -4.37
N GLU A 45 -2.76 2.79 -5.35
CA GLU A 45 -3.80 2.57 -6.35
C GLU A 45 -3.26 2.90 -7.73
N LEU A 46 -3.87 2.34 -8.77
CA LEU A 46 -3.54 2.70 -10.14
C LEU A 46 -4.03 4.12 -10.43
N LEU A 47 -3.31 4.83 -11.28
CA LEU A 47 -3.80 6.08 -11.85
C LEU A 47 -5.07 5.81 -12.66
N ASP A 48 -5.90 6.83 -12.83
CA ASP A 48 -7.06 6.72 -13.70
C ASP A 48 -6.61 6.54 -15.16
N PRO A 49 -7.41 5.85 -16.01
CA PRO A 49 -7.00 5.59 -17.39
C PRO A 49 -6.54 6.82 -18.16
N HIS A 50 -7.25 7.94 -18.02
CA HIS A 50 -6.90 9.19 -18.72
C HIS A 50 -5.58 9.79 -18.24
N GLU A 51 -5.10 9.42 -17.06
CA GLU A 51 -3.83 9.89 -16.52
C GLU A 51 -2.63 9.06 -16.99
N MET A 52 -2.88 7.91 -17.61
CA MET A 52 -1.85 6.97 -18.06
C MET A 52 -1.69 6.94 -19.59
N VAL A 53 -2.27 7.91 -20.28
CA VAL A 53 -2.17 8.05 -21.75
C VAL A 53 -1.60 9.41 -22.10
N PRO A 54 -1.10 9.62 -23.35
CA PRO A 54 -0.68 10.93 -23.80
C PRO A 54 -1.81 11.96 -23.68
N LYS A 55 -1.45 13.22 -23.45
CA LYS A 55 -2.41 14.29 -23.20
C LYS A 55 -3.46 14.42 -24.32
N GLU A 56 -3.07 14.17 -25.56
CA GLU A 56 -3.98 14.24 -26.72
C GLU A 56 -5.09 13.19 -26.66
N GLN A 57 -4.89 12.12 -25.92
CA GLN A 57 -5.81 11.00 -25.80
C GLN A 57 -6.64 11.02 -24.51
N GLU A 58 -6.41 11.94 -23.60
CA GLU A 58 -7.08 11.97 -22.30
C GLU A 58 -8.61 11.97 -22.44
N ALA A 59 -9.16 12.73 -23.36
CA ALA A 59 -10.59 12.85 -23.55
C ALA A 59 -11.27 11.53 -23.92
N MET A 60 -10.57 10.63 -24.62
CA MET A 60 -11.07 9.29 -24.99
C MET A 60 -11.26 8.41 -23.78
N TYR A 61 -10.43 8.57 -22.75
CA TYR A 61 -10.35 7.64 -21.61
C TYR A 61 -10.89 8.21 -20.31
N LYS A 62 -11.48 9.43 -20.34
CA LYS A 62 -12.08 10.05 -19.14
C LYS A 62 -13.33 9.35 -18.65
N SER A 63 -14.04 8.68 -19.53
CA SER A 63 -15.28 7.97 -19.18
C SER A 63 -15.34 6.63 -19.90
N TRP A 64 -15.52 5.57 -19.12
CA TRP A 64 -15.76 4.24 -19.67
C TRP A 64 -17.14 4.11 -20.32
N HIS A 65 -18.01 5.12 -20.17
CA HIS A 65 -19.29 5.19 -20.89
C HIS A 65 -19.14 5.60 -22.36
N ASN A 66 -17.97 6.10 -22.74
CA ASN A 66 -17.69 6.45 -24.14
C ASN A 66 -17.39 5.17 -24.92
N LEU A 67 -18.42 4.57 -25.48
CA LEU A 67 -18.31 3.30 -26.22
C LEU A 67 -17.49 3.42 -27.50
N ASP A 68 -17.39 4.63 -28.07
CA ASP A 68 -16.61 4.86 -29.30
C ASP A 68 -15.10 4.66 -29.07
N SER A 69 -14.65 4.76 -27.82
CA SER A 69 -13.26 4.52 -27.48
C SER A 69 -12.91 3.03 -27.28
N MET A 70 -13.93 2.18 -27.20
CA MET A 70 -13.75 0.75 -26.95
C MET A 70 -13.42 -0.05 -28.22
N PRO A 71 -12.72 -1.18 -28.13
CA PRO A 71 -12.12 -1.74 -26.90
C PRO A 71 -10.81 -1.02 -26.51
N TRP A 72 -10.54 -0.97 -25.21
CA TRP A 72 -9.28 -0.44 -24.69
C TRP A 72 -8.22 -1.54 -24.68
N SER A 73 -7.03 -1.23 -25.17
CA SER A 73 -5.90 -2.16 -25.13
C SER A 73 -4.98 -1.81 -23.97
N ALA A 74 -4.59 -2.80 -23.18
CA ALA A 74 -3.66 -2.63 -22.07
C ALA A 74 -2.32 -2.01 -22.52
N SER A 75 -1.89 -2.26 -23.76
CA SER A 75 -0.64 -1.72 -24.30
C SER A 75 -0.67 -0.22 -24.55
N ASN A 76 -1.86 0.42 -24.55
CA ASN A 76 -1.99 1.86 -24.77
C ASN A 76 -1.70 2.69 -23.52
N PHE A 77 -1.56 2.05 -22.35
CA PHE A 77 -1.42 2.74 -21.08
C PHE A 77 0.00 2.62 -20.52
N SER A 78 0.51 3.74 -19.97
CA SER A 78 1.72 3.73 -19.15
C SER A 78 1.31 3.42 -17.71
N TRP A 79 1.33 2.17 -17.33
CA TRP A 79 0.85 1.69 -16.03
C TRP A 79 1.66 2.28 -14.89
N ARG A 80 1.01 3.07 -14.05
CA ARG A 80 1.62 3.73 -12.89
C ARG A 80 0.69 3.67 -11.69
N LYS A 81 1.29 3.69 -10.50
CA LYS A 81 0.58 3.70 -9.22
C LYS A 81 0.83 5.02 -8.49
N ARG A 82 -0.08 5.38 -7.62
CA ARG A 82 0.04 6.53 -6.71
C ARG A 82 -0.44 6.15 -5.32
N PRO A 83 -0.09 6.93 -4.27
CA PRO A 83 -0.68 6.73 -2.96
C PRO A 83 -2.21 6.76 -3.05
N ALA A 84 -2.87 5.80 -2.39
CA ALA A 84 -4.32 5.66 -2.45
C ALA A 84 -5.01 6.88 -1.83
N LYS A 85 -6.09 7.32 -2.45
CA LYS A 85 -6.94 8.39 -1.92
C LYS A 85 -7.97 7.80 -0.97
N ARG A 86 -8.19 8.48 0.15
CA ARG A 86 -9.20 8.10 1.14
C ARG A 86 -10.09 9.29 1.44
N LYS A 87 -11.40 9.04 1.48
CA LYS A 87 -12.39 10.07 1.81
C LYS A 87 -12.93 9.81 3.21
N ASP A 88 -12.87 10.82 4.07
CA ASP A 88 -13.48 10.76 5.39
C ASP A 88 -15.00 10.84 5.23
N LYS A 89 -15.70 9.84 5.74
CA LYS A 89 -17.17 9.76 5.65
C LYS A 89 -17.87 10.86 6.45
N LYS A 90 -17.24 11.38 7.50
CA LYS A 90 -17.82 12.41 8.37
C LYS A 90 -17.61 13.82 7.83
N THR A 91 -16.41 14.14 7.35
CA THR A 91 -16.04 15.49 6.92
C THR A 91 -16.03 15.65 5.40
N GLY A 92 -16.04 14.56 4.63
CA GLY A 92 -15.90 14.59 3.18
C GLY A 92 -14.49 14.92 2.69
N ARG A 93 -13.55 15.11 3.63
CA ARG A 93 -12.17 15.46 3.29
C ARG A 93 -11.45 14.29 2.63
N VAL A 94 -10.78 14.58 1.51
CA VAL A 94 -9.97 13.59 0.81
C VAL A 94 -8.52 13.70 1.26
N THR A 95 -7.95 12.57 1.70
CA THR A 95 -6.55 12.45 2.09
C THR A 95 -5.90 11.33 1.27
N THR A 96 -4.56 11.28 1.28
CA THR A 96 -3.84 10.19 0.62
C THR A 96 -3.02 9.41 1.65
N THR A 97 -2.60 8.20 1.28
CA THR A 97 -1.75 7.36 2.11
C THR A 97 -0.26 7.73 2.02
N GLY A 98 0.08 8.82 1.33
CA GLY A 98 1.46 9.22 1.10
C GLY A 98 2.28 9.38 2.37
N ALA A 99 1.72 10.04 3.40
CA ALA A 99 2.40 10.22 4.68
C ALA A 99 2.61 8.89 5.41
N LEU A 100 1.59 8.02 5.41
CA LEU A 100 1.69 6.68 6.02
C LEU A 100 2.74 5.84 5.29
N LEU A 101 2.74 5.85 3.97
CA LEU A 101 3.68 5.12 3.14
C LEU A 101 5.12 5.56 3.42
N LYS A 102 5.35 6.87 3.51
CA LYS A 102 6.66 7.43 3.85
C LYS A 102 7.11 6.98 5.24
N SER A 103 6.23 7.06 6.23
CA SER A 103 6.52 6.63 7.60
C SER A 103 6.88 5.16 7.67
N LEU A 104 6.13 4.29 6.98
CA LEU A 104 6.40 2.85 6.93
C LEU A 104 7.75 2.55 6.28
N ARG A 105 8.07 3.26 5.19
CA ARG A 105 9.38 3.11 4.52
C ARG A 105 10.54 3.51 5.44
N GLU A 106 10.39 4.61 6.15
CA GLU A 106 11.41 5.07 7.10
C GLU A 106 11.63 4.05 8.22
N GLN A 107 10.55 3.48 8.76
CA GLN A 107 10.63 2.43 9.77
C GLN A 107 11.30 1.17 9.22
N ALA A 108 10.95 0.75 8.01
CA ALA A 108 11.53 -0.43 7.37
C ALA A 108 13.01 -0.27 7.14
N MET A 109 13.47 0.92 6.76
CA MET A 109 14.89 1.18 6.50
C MET A 109 15.77 1.13 7.75
N LYS A 110 15.18 1.29 8.93
CA LYS A 110 15.90 1.18 10.21
C LYS A 110 16.01 -0.26 10.70
N CYS A 111 15.40 -1.21 9.99
CA CYS A 111 15.36 -2.62 10.37
C CYS A 111 16.22 -3.46 9.43
N ASP A 112 16.66 -4.62 9.92
CA ASP A 112 17.49 -5.54 9.15
C ASP A 112 16.65 -6.49 8.29
N VAL A 113 15.45 -6.83 8.76
CA VAL A 113 14.56 -7.78 8.09
C VAL A 113 13.15 -7.19 8.00
N PHE A 114 12.56 -7.31 6.84
CA PHE A 114 11.17 -6.93 6.61
C PHE A 114 10.30 -8.18 6.58
N VAL A 115 9.36 -8.28 7.54
CA VAL A 115 8.44 -9.40 7.64
C VAL A 115 7.09 -9.01 7.03
N ILE A 116 6.72 -9.64 5.95
CA ILE A 116 5.43 -9.44 5.30
C ILE A 116 4.40 -10.31 6.02
N ALA A 117 3.57 -9.68 6.83
CA ALA A 117 2.53 -10.35 7.63
C ALA A 117 1.13 -10.00 7.12
N THR A 118 1.00 -9.81 5.82
CA THR A 118 -0.27 -9.57 5.14
C THR A 118 -0.97 -10.91 4.83
N ASP A 119 -2.23 -10.83 4.39
CA ASP A 119 -2.97 -12.02 3.99
C ASP A 119 -2.29 -12.71 2.80
N LEU A 120 -2.35 -14.05 2.77
CA LEU A 120 -1.80 -14.86 1.68
C LEU A 120 -2.74 -14.84 0.48
N ASP A 121 -2.82 -13.68 -0.18
CA ASP A 121 -3.61 -13.51 -1.39
C ASP A 121 -2.86 -12.57 -2.35
N PRO A 122 -3.26 -12.52 -3.64
CA PRO A 122 -2.59 -11.66 -4.62
C PRO A 122 -2.64 -10.17 -4.25
N SER A 123 -3.68 -9.73 -3.55
CA SER A 123 -3.83 -8.35 -3.11
C SER A 123 -2.77 -7.97 -2.06
N GLY A 124 -2.58 -8.81 -1.03
CA GLY A 124 -1.58 -8.59 0.01
C GLY A 124 -0.16 -8.58 -0.54
N GLU A 125 0.17 -9.54 -1.37
CA GLU A 125 1.49 -9.61 -2.01
C GLU A 125 1.73 -8.44 -2.97
N GLY A 126 0.73 -8.07 -3.75
CA GLY A 126 0.80 -6.94 -4.68
C GLY A 126 1.06 -5.61 -3.97
N GLU A 127 0.49 -5.41 -2.79
CA GLU A 127 0.76 -4.25 -1.95
C GLU A 127 2.24 -4.17 -1.58
N MET A 128 2.83 -5.30 -1.18
CA MET A 128 4.23 -5.32 -0.77
C MET A 128 5.19 -5.08 -1.93
N ILE A 129 4.90 -5.64 -3.09
CA ILE A 129 5.69 -5.39 -4.31
C ILE A 129 5.62 -3.90 -4.66
N GLY A 130 4.44 -3.30 -4.61
CA GLY A 130 4.25 -1.87 -4.86
C GLY A 130 4.96 -0.98 -3.83
N PHE A 131 5.07 -1.45 -2.58
CA PHE A 131 5.76 -0.73 -1.52
C PHE A 131 7.25 -0.55 -1.80
N PHE A 132 7.89 -1.55 -2.39
CA PHE A 132 9.32 -1.54 -2.72
C PHE A 132 9.62 -1.13 -4.16
N GLY A 133 8.64 -1.13 -5.02
CA GLY A 133 8.76 -0.83 -6.44
C GLY A 133 9.07 0.59 -6.84
#